data_5804363ab6bcb4a7886a4b3355801f7d
#
_entry.id   5804363ab6bcb4a7886a4b3355801f7d
#
_cell.length_a   1.000
_cell.length_b   1.000
_cell.length_c   1.000
_cell.angle_alpha   90.00
_cell.angle_beta   90.00
_cell.angle_gamma   90.00
#
_symmetry.space_group_name_H-M   'P 1'
#
loop_
_entity.id
_entity.type
_entity.pdbx_description
1 polymer ?
#
loop_
_entity_poly.entity_id
_entity_poly.type
_entity_poly.pdbx_seq_one_letter_code
_entity_poly.pdbx_strand_id
1 'polypeptide(L)'
;MVDVFGFEIKRKDKDNISVVEPAADDGTYDAVSGGFYSAVMDTDGRSRTEDDLIRRYRDIAIQPECDSAIEDIVSEAIASDERDMCVSISLDNLKYSQNIKNRIRQEFENVLRLLDFDTKAHDIFRRWYVDGRLFYHKVIDPKNPQKGLQQVRYVDPRKIKKVREVQKGRKGNVEVVQNAKSYYLYNPSGSHLNNTSTGMRLTEDSVTYCPSGLIDMHKGTVLSYLNKAIKPVNQLRMMEDALVV
;
A
#
# COMPACT_ATOMS: atom_id res chain seq x y z
N MET A 1 -11.26 -14.13 24.79
CA MET A 1 -11.71 -15.20 25.70
C MET A 1 -12.30 -14.53 26.92
N VAL A 2 -13.55 -14.77 27.19
CA VAL A 2 -14.20 -14.27 28.43
C VAL A 2 -14.65 -15.50 29.19
N ASP A 3 -14.08 -15.67 30.39
CA ASP A 3 -14.42 -16.76 31.29
C ASP A 3 -15.58 -16.32 32.18
N VAL A 4 -16.72 -16.97 32.07
CA VAL A 4 -17.89 -16.69 32.90
C VAL A 4 -18.28 -17.99 33.57
N PHE A 5 -18.11 -18.05 34.91
CA PHE A 5 -18.48 -19.19 35.74
C PHE A 5 -17.81 -20.54 35.36
N GLY A 6 -16.55 -20.51 34.88
CA GLY A 6 -15.83 -21.72 34.51
C GLY A 6 -16.22 -22.32 33.17
N PHE A 7 -17.01 -21.61 32.39
CA PHE A 7 -17.33 -21.98 31.00
C PHE A 7 -16.56 -21.07 30.03
N GLU A 8 -15.72 -21.68 29.18
CA GLU A 8 -15.12 -20.97 28.06
C GLU A 8 -16.19 -20.63 27.02
N ILE A 9 -16.63 -19.38 26.98
CA ILE A 9 -17.46 -18.89 25.90
C ILE A 9 -16.53 -18.58 24.71
N LYS A 10 -16.29 -19.56 23.85
CA LYS A 10 -15.79 -19.32 22.50
C LYS A 10 -16.90 -18.62 21.72
N ARG A 11 -16.71 -17.36 21.35
CA ARG A 11 -17.48 -16.79 20.25
C ARG A 11 -17.25 -17.70 19.05
N LYS A 12 -18.29 -18.42 18.63
CA LYS A 12 -18.28 -19.10 17.36
C LYS A 12 -18.13 -17.97 16.33
N ASP A 13 -16.95 -17.88 15.69
CA ASP A 13 -16.82 -17.03 14.52
C ASP A 13 -17.97 -17.40 13.61
N LYS A 14 -18.88 -16.44 13.39
CA LYS A 14 -19.89 -16.60 12.37
C LYS A 14 -19.08 -16.73 11.08
N ASP A 15 -19.03 -17.93 10.53
CA ASP A 15 -18.56 -18.13 9.18
C ASP A 15 -19.34 -17.16 8.30
N ASN A 16 -18.77 -16.02 7.99
CA ASN A 16 -19.32 -15.07 7.05
C ASN A 16 -19.22 -15.70 5.66
N ILE A 17 -20.16 -16.59 5.39
CA ILE A 17 -20.28 -17.26 4.11
C ILE A 17 -20.85 -16.22 3.15
N SER A 18 -20.02 -15.75 2.22
CA SER A 18 -20.44 -14.85 1.15
C SER A 18 -20.23 -15.53 -0.20
N VAL A 19 -21.17 -15.31 -1.12
CA VAL A 19 -21.02 -15.67 -2.53
C VAL A 19 -20.25 -14.58 -3.28
N VAL A 20 -20.22 -13.38 -2.74
CA VAL A 20 -19.56 -12.23 -3.33
C VAL A 20 -18.13 -12.15 -2.79
N GLU A 21 -17.16 -12.08 -3.70
CA GLU A 21 -15.76 -11.83 -3.37
C GLU A 21 -15.60 -10.43 -2.78
N PRO A 22 -14.68 -10.21 -1.81
CA PRO A 22 -14.39 -8.87 -1.32
C PRO A 22 -13.92 -7.96 -2.46
N ALA A 23 -14.43 -6.73 -2.52
CA ALA A 23 -14.03 -5.78 -3.55
C ALA A 23 -12.52 -5.50 -3.48
N ALA A 24 -11.87 -5.42 -4.64
CA ALA A 24 -10.46 -5.03 -4.76
C ALA A 24 -10.38 -3.49 -4.89
N ASP A 25 -10.71 -2.79 -3.82
CA ASP A 25 -10.75 -1.32 -3.75
C ASP A 25 -9.40 -0.68 -3.36
N ASP A 26 -8.39 -1.49 -3.12
CA ASP A 26 -7.04 -1.10 -2.72
C ASP A 26 -5.93 -1.56 -3.68
N GLY A 27 -6.29 -2.02 -4.87
CA GLY A 27 -5.34 -2.55 -5.84
C GLY A 27 -4.84 -3.96 -5.54
N THR A 28 -5.50 -4.71 -4.65
CA THR A 28 -5.17 -6.10 -4.33
C THR A 28 -5.39 -7.00 -5.55
N TYR A 29 -4.47 -7.95 -5.76
CA TYR A 29 -4.60 -9.00 -6.78
C TYR A 29 -5.28 -10.23 -6.17
N ASP A 30 -6.33 -10.71 -6.79
CA ASP A 30 -7.01 -11.92 -6.34
C ASP A 30 -6.33 -13.16 -6.96
N ALA A 31 -5.96 -14.10 -6.10
CA ALA A 31 -5.45 -15.40 -6.49
C ALA A 31 -6.47 -16.47 -6.13
N VAL A 32 -6.87 -17.29 -7.11
CA VAL A 32 -7.75 -18.43 -6.86
C VAL A 32 -6.92 -19.57 -6.31
N SER A 33 -7.18 -19.97 -5.07
CA SER A 33 -6.57 -21.15 -4.46
C SER A 33 -7.19 -22.41 -5.06
N GLY A 34 -6.47 -23.02 -5.98
CA GLY A 34 -6.85 -24.28 -6.61
C GLY A 34 -5.67 -25.23 -6.76
N GLY A 35 -5.30 -25.94 -5.69
CA GLY A 35 -4.30 -27.00 -5.75
C GLY A 35 -2.88 -26.58 -5.34
N PHE A 36 -1.95 -27.53 -5.41
CA PHE A 36 -0.56 -27.50 -4.94
C PHE A 36 0.30 -26.33 -5.53
N TYR A 37 -0.22 -25.63 -6.54
CA TYR A 37 0.35 -24.46 -7.17
C TYR A 37 -0.69 -23.33 -7.21
N SER A 38 -0.82 -22.56 -6.13
CA SER A 38 -1.51 -21.27 -6.23
C SER A 38 -0.63 -20.30 -7.02
N ALA A 39 -0.73 -20.38 -8.33
CA ALA A 39 -0.14 -19.38 -9.21
C ALA A 39 -1.01 -18.11 -9.11
N VAL A 40 -0.43 -16.99 -8.74
CA VAL A 40 -1.02 -15.69 -9.01
C VAL A 40 -1.03 -15.55 -10.52
N MET A 41 -2.12 -15.92 -11.16
CA MET A 41 -2.26 -15.76 -12.60
C MET A 41 -2.61 -14.31 -12.87
N ASP A 42 -1.64 -13.59 -13.40
CA ASP A 42 -1.88 -12.27 -14.03
C ASP A 42 -2.50 -12.54 -15.43
N THR A 43 -3.75 -13.02 -15.42
CA THR A 43 -4.47 -13.41 -16.64
C THR A 43 -4.70 -12.23 -17.59
N ASP A 44 -4.69 -11.00 -17.07
CA ASP A 44 -5.02 -9.80 -17.84
C ASP A 44 -3.80 -8.90 -18.10
N GLY A 45 -2.59 -9.32 -17.76
CA GLY A 45 -1.39 -8.47 -17.86
C GLY A 45 -1.43 -7.23 -16.97
N ARG A 46 -2.24 -7.25 -15.92
CA ARG A 46 -2.46 -6.14 -14.99
C ARG A 46 -1.18 -5.73 -14.29
N SER A 47 -0.36 -6.69 -13.87
CA SER A 47 0.91 -6.43 -13.21
C SER A 47 1.89 -5.66 -14.11
N ARG A 48 1.98 -6.07 -15.38
CA ARG A 48 2.78 -5.35 -16.39
C ARG A 48 2.26 -3.94 -16.62
N THR A 49 0.94 -3.80 -16.73
CA THR A 49 0.31 -2.49 -16.92
C THR A 49 0.59 -1.56 -15.74
N GLU A 50 0.56 -2.05 -14.50
CA GLU A 50 0.88 -1.24 -13.32
C GLU A 50 2.34 -0.81 -13.28
N ASP A 51 3.27 -1.72 -13.57
CA ASP A 51 4.70 -1.40 -13.62
C ASP A 51 5.01 -0.37 -14.70
N ASP A 52 4.38 -0.50 -15.87
CA ASP A 52 4.50 0.46 -16.98
C ASP A 52 3.87 1.82 -16.62
N LEU A 53 2.73 1.83 -15.92
CA LEU A 53 2.11 3.07 -15.44
C LEU A 53 3.01 3.80 -14.44
N ILE A 54 3.59 3.10 -13.47
CA ILE A 54 4.51 3.70 -12.49
C ILE A 54 5.73 4.31 -13.21
N ARG A 55 6.29 3.62 -14.21
CA ARG A 55 7.38 4.19 -15.02
C ARG A 55 6.96 5.47 -15.73
N ARG A 56 5.80 5.46 -16.38
CA ARG A 56 5.27 6.66 -17.07
C ARG A 56 5.02 7.81 -16.11
N TYR A 57 4.51 7.55 -14.90
CA TYR A 57 4.33 8.60 -13.90
C TYR A 57 5.67 9.22 -13.49
N ARG A 58 6.70 8.40 -13.28
CA ARG A 58 8.05 8.88 -12.96
C ARG A 58 8.68 9.65 -14.11
N ASP A 59 8.48 9.21 -15.35
CA ASP A 59 8.96 9.91 -16.55
C ASP A 59 8.28 11.28 -16.74
N ILE A 60 6.99 11.37 -16.42
CA ILE A 60 6.24 12.63 -16.46
C ILE A 60 6.67 13.55 -15.31
N ALA A 61 6.89 13.01 -14.12
CA ALA A 61 7.30 13.78 -12.95
C ALA A 61 8.66 14.48 -13.11
N ILE A 62 9.47 14.09 -14.08
CA ILE A 62 10.78 14.71 -14.38
C ILE A 62 10.62 15.86 -15.40
N GLN A 63 9.47 15.99 -16.08
CA GLN A 63 9.23 17.11 -17.00
C GLN A 63 9.19 18.43 -16.22
N PRO A 64 9.86 19.49 -16.68
CA PRO A 64 10.00 20.74 -15.92
C PRO A 64 8.68 21.33 -15.42
N GLU A 65 7.64 21.33 -16.25
CA GLU A 65 6.32 21.87 -15.90
C GLU A 65 5.63 21.02 -14.81
N CYS A 66 5.74 19.70 -14.93
CA CYS A 66 5.18 18.78 -13.93
C CYS A 66 5.99 18.79 -12.65
N ASP A 67 7.32 18.84 -12.75
CA ASP A 67 8.22 18.86 -11.62
C ASP A 67 7.98 20.11 -10.74
N SER A 68 7.92 21.29 -11.36
CA SER A 68 7.60 22.53 -10.66
C SER A 68 6.23 22.47 -9.95
N ALA A 69 5.20 21.98 -10.65
CA ALA A 69 3.86 21.84 -10.06
C ALA A 69 3.84 20.82 -8.90
N ILE A 70 4.60 19.73 -9.00
CA ILE A 70 4.72 18.74 -7.93
C ILE A 70 5.45 19.34 -6.73
N GLU A 71 6.54 20.10 -6.95
CA GLU A 71 7.27 20.75 -5.87
C GLU A 71 6.41 21.78 -5.12
N ASP A 72 5.59 22.56 -5.84
CA ASP A 72 4.63 23.48 -5.22
C ASP A 72 3.63 22.71 -4.32
N ILE A 73 3.03 21.63 -4.85
CA ILE A 73 2.08 20.80 -4.09
C ILE A 73 2.74 20.15 -2.87
N VAL A 74 3.96 19.63 -3.02
CA VAL A 74 4.69 18.99 -1.92
C VAL A 74 5.05 20.02 -0.86
N SER A 75 5.50 21.21 -1.27
CA SER A 75 5.86 22.30 -0.36
C SER A 75 4.66 22.83 0.43
N GLU A 76 3.49 22.91 -0.20
CA GLU A 76 2.25 23.28 0.49
C GLU A 76 1.77 22.19 1.45
N ALA A 77 1.90 20.91 1.06
CA ALA A 77 1.44 19.77 1.88
C ALA A 77 2.35 19.53 3.09
N ILE A 78 3.65 19.74 2.93
CA ILE A 78 4.68 19.51 3.96
C ILE A 78 5.21 20.88 4.45
N ALA A 79 4.31 21.80 4.72
CA ALA A 79 4.67 23.05 5.34
C ALA A 79 4.96 22.80 6.82
N SER A 80 6.14 23.21 7.29
CA SER A 80 6.47 23.31 8.70
C SER A 80 6.65 24.78 9.06
N ASP A 81 5.98 25.22 10.12
CA ASP A 81 6.27 26.51 10.73
C ASP A 81 7.39 26.33 11.76
N GLU A 82 8.11 27.40 12.10
CA GLU A 82 9.25 27.33 13.08
C GLU A 82 8.86 26.70 14.43
N ARG A 83 7.55 26.62 14.73
CA ARG A 83 7.01 26.14 16.00
C ARG A 83 6.22 24.83 15.93
N ASP A 84 5.79 24.44 14.74
CA ASP A 84 4.91 23.28 14.58
C ASP A 84 5.54 22.23 13.64
N MET A 85 5.52 20.98 14.08
CA MET A 85 5.90 19.85 13.24
C MET A 85 4.88 19.70 12.09
N CYS A 86 5.34 19.29 10.91
CA CYS A 86 4.49 19.05 9.74
C CYS A 86 3.35 18.06 10.01
N VAL A 87 3.52 17.20 11.00
CA VAL A 87 2.54 16.17 11.40
C VAL A 87 2.43 16.11 12.90
N SER A 88 1.21 16.18 13.40
CA SER A 88 0.90 16.07 14.82
C SER A 88 -0.22 15.05 15.06
N ILE A 89 -0.26 14.46 16.25
CA ILE A 89 -1.32 13.56 16.68
C ILE A 89 -2.24 14.24 17.67
N SER A 90 -3.53 14.37 17.36
CA SER A 90 -4.56 14.83 18.28
C SER A 90 -5.20 13.62 18.99
N LEU A 91 -5.16 13.63 20.33
CA LEU A 91 -5.70 12.58 21.18
C LEU A 91 -6.88 13.09 22.04
N ASP A 92 -7.45 14.25 21.68
CA ASP A 92 -8.46 14.94 22.51
C ASP A 92 -9.75 14.16 22.61
N ASN A 93 -10.16 13.51 21.51
CA ASN A 93 -11.38 12.71 21.45
C ASN A 93 -11.28 11.31 22.09
N LEU A 94 -10.08 10.91 22.54
CA LEU A 94 -9.89 9.60 23.18
C LEU A 94 -10.13 9.69 24.67
N LYS A 95 -11.02 8.82 25.17
CA LYS A 95 -11.38 8.72 26.61
C LYS A 95 -10.40 7.85 27.40
N TYR A 96 -9.08 8.02 27.17
CA TYR A 96 -8.04 7.32 27.93
C TYR A 96 -7.35 8.22 28.96
N SER A 97 -6.69 7.60 29.95
CA SER A 97 -5.89 8.32 30.93
C SER A 97 -4.72 9.06 30.26
N GLN A 98 -4.23 10.13 30.89
CA GLN A 98 -3.09 10.90 30.39
C GLN A 98 -1.82 10.05 30.20
N ASN A 99 -1.61 9.07 31.06
CA ASN A 99 -0.46 8.15 30.92
C ASN A 99 -0.52 7.36 29.61
N ILE A 100 -1.70 6.88 29.22
CA ILE A 100 -1.89 6.19 27.94
C ILE A 100 -1.69 7.15 26.77
N LYS A 101 -2.26 8.34 26.84
CA LYS A 101 -2.10 9.37 25.79
C LYS A 101 -0.62 9.76 25.61
N ASN A 102 0.13 9.93 26.69
CA ASN A 102 1.56 10.26 26.62
C ASN A 102 2.35 9.09 25.99
N ARG A 103 2.01 7.85 26.30
CA ARG A 103 2.65 6.69 25.69
C ARG A 103 2.36 6.60 24.19
N ILE A 104 1.13 6.90 23.75
CA ILE A 104 0.80 6.96 22.32
C ILE A 104 1.62 8.04 21.61
N ARG A 105 1.78 9.23 22.22
CA ARG A 105 2.63 10.30 21.65
C ARG A 105 4.08 9.86 21.51
N GLN A 106 4.64 9.25 22.53
CA GLN A 106 6.02 8.73 22.49
C GLN A 106 6.22 7.69 21.39
N GLU A 107 5.28 6.77 21.21
CA GLU A 107 5.35 5.77 20.12
C GLU A 107 5.20 6.43 18.75
N PHE A 108 4.36 7.45 18.62
CA PHE A 108 4.23 8.22 17.39
C PHE A 108 5.54 8.96 17.04
N GLU A 109 6.16 9.63 18.01
CA GLU A 109 7.46 10.27 17.83
C GLU A 109 8.57 9.26 17.45
N ASN A 110 8.54 8.06 18.04
CA ASN A 110 9.45 6.98 17.65
C ASN A 110 9.27 6.57 16.18
N VAL A 111 8.02 6.48 15.68
CA VAL A 111 7.75 6.16 14.28
C VAL A 111 8.26 7.27 13.36
N LEU A 112 8.02 8.54 13.69
CA LEU A 112 8.53 9.68 12.91
C LEU A 112 10.05 9.67 12.83
N ARG A 113 10.72 9.39 13.95
CA ARG A 113 12.18 9.26 14.01
C ARG A 113 12.70 8.08 13.16
N LEU A 114 12.02 6.93 13.17
CA LEU A 114 12.39 5.76 12.36
C LEU A 114 12.20 6.01 10.86
N LEU A 115 11.27 6.87 10.48
CA LEU A 115 11.06 7.34 9.12
C LEU A 115 12.05 8.44 8.72
N ASP A 116 12.75 9.04 9.71
CA ASP A 116 13.54 10.25 9.51
C ASP A 116 12.68 11.35 8.86
N PHE A 117 11.48 11.53 9.44
CA PHE A 117 10.41 12.29 8.79
C PHE A 117 10.77 13.77 8.64
N ASP A 118 11.50 14.34 9.60
CA ASP A 118 11.89 15.76 9.57
C ASP A 118 12.74 16.11 8.34
N THR A 119 13.58 15.15 7.87
CA THR A 119 14.44 15.36 6.70
C THR A 119 13.86 14.78 5.42
N LYS A 120 13.01 13.75 5.52
CA LYS A 120 12.52 12.97 4.35
C LYS A 120 11.04 13.17 4.04
N ALA A 121 10.34 14.03 4.78
CA ALA A 121 8.90 14.23 4.58
C ALA A 121 8.55 14.60 3.13
N HIS A 122 9.30 15.53 2.53
CA HIS A 122 9.15 15.93 1.14
C HIS A 122 9.30 14.73 0.18
N ASP A 123 10.37 13.98 0.32
CA ASP A 123 10.64 12.79 -0.51
C ASP A 123 9.56 11.73 -0.36
N ILE A 124 9.09 11.49 0.87
CA ILE A 124 8.05 10.52 1.18
C ILE A 124 6.74 10.92 0.50
N PHE A 125 6.33 12.18 0.67
CA PHE A 125 5.09 12.68 0.07
C PHE A 125 5.19 12.73 -1.46
N ARG A 126 6.31 13.20 -2.02
CA ARG A 126 6.56 13.22 -3.47
C ARG A 126 6.44 11.81 -4.07
N ARG A 127 7.07 10.81 -3.46
CA ARG A 127 6.96 9.41 -3.92
C ARG A 127 5.53 8.90 -3.89
N TRP A 128 4.80 9.18 -2.83
CA TRP A 128 3.40 8.81 -2.73
C TRP A 128 2.54 9.48 -3.81
N TYR A 129 2.76 10.77 -4.03
CA TYR A 129 2.04 11.55 -5.03
C TYR A 129 2.31 11.05 -6.45
N VAL A 130 3.59 10.79 -6.78
CA VAL A 130 4.04 10.34 -8.10
C VAL A 130 3.66 8.89 -8.37
N ASP A 131 3.96 7.97 -7.45
CA ASP A 131 3.72 6.54 -7.66
C ASP A 131 2.26 6.13 -7.36
N GLY A 132 1.50 6.98 -6.65
CA GLY A 132 0.14 6.69 -6.20
C GLY A 132 0.05 5.66 -5.09
N ARG A 133 1.19 5.20 -4.56
CA ARG A 133 1.25 4.20 -3.50
C ARG A 133 2.61 4.19 -2.81
N LEU A 134 2.60 3.85 -1.52
CA LEU A 134 3.82 3.64 -0.73
C LEU A 134 3.78 2.28 -0.05
N PHE A 135 4.94 1.64 0.03
CA PHE A 135 5.15 0.42 0.77
C PHE A 135 6.34 0.58 1.71
N TYR A 136 6.11 0.20 2.96
CA TYR A 136 7.17 0.14 3.96
C TYR A 136 7.18 -1.23 4.63
N HIS A 137 8.34 -1.87 4.63
CA HIS A 137 8.57 -3.10 5.37
C HIS A 137 8.97 -2.77 6.81
N LYS A 138 8.22 -3.31 7.77
CA LYS A 138 8.45 -3.17 9.21
C LYS A 138 9.43 -4.24 9.67
N VAL A 139 10.57 -3.82 10.20
CA VAL A 139 11.58 -4.74 10.71
C VAL A 139 11.45 -4.81 12.24
N ILE A 140 11.18 -6.02 12.73
CA ILE A 140 11.06 -6.34 14.15
C ILE A 140 12.12 -7.39 14.47
N ASP A 141 12.78 -7.29 15.62
CA ASP A 141 13.73 -8.30 16.08
C ASP A 141 12.99 -9.59 16.49
N PRO A 142 13.17 -10.72 15.79
CA PRO A 142 12.49 -11.96 16.12
C PRO A 142 12.92 -12.53 17.47
N LYS A 143 14.11 -12.16 17.98
CA LYS A 143 14.59 -12.60 19.30
C LYS A 143 13.97 -11.81 20.45
N ASN A 144 13.64 -10.54 20.19
CA ASN A 144 13.09 -9.62 21.20
C ASN A 144 11.93 -8.80 20.62
N PRO A 145 10.78 -9.42 20.32
CA PRO A 145 9.65 -8.72 19.68
C PRO A 145 9.06 -7.61 20.58
N GLN A 146 9.31 -7.68 21.89
CA GLN A 146 8.86 -6.65 22.84
C GLN A 146 9.56 -5.29 22.65
N LYS A 147 10.70 -5.25 21.97
CA LYS A 147 11.37 -3.99 21.62
C LYS A 147 10.60 -3.17 20.57
N GLY A 148 9.57 -3.76 19.98
CA GLY A 148 8.76 -3.10 18.98
C GLY A 148 9.46 -2.94 17.64
N LEU A 149 9.08 -1.90 16.92
CA LEU A 149 9.58 -1.58 15.59
C LEU A 149 11.02 -1.07 15.66
N GLN A 150 11.95 -1.74 14.96
CA GLN A 150 13.36 -1.37 14.96
C GLN A 150 13.74 -0.50 13.75
N GLN A 151 13.13 -0.77 12.61
CA GLN A 151 13.40 -0.06 11.38
C GLN A 151 12.19 -0.10 10.46
N VAL A 152 12.05 0.94 9.64
CA VAL A 152 11.05 1.04 8.56
C VAL A 152 11.81 1.20 7.24
N ARG A 153 11.63 0.25 6.32
CA ARG A 153 12.33 0.24 5.03
C ARG A 153 11.36 0.49 3.89
N TYR A 154 11.64 1.51 3.10
CA TYR A 154 10.91 1.76 1.86
C TYR A 154 11.11 0.59 0.88
N VAL A 155 10.02 0.21 0.22
CA VAL A 155 10.02 -0.81 -0.84
C VAL A 155 9.46 -0.19 -2.11
N ASP A 156 10.21 -0.30 -3.24
CA ASP A 156 9.73 0.17 -4.54
C ASP A 156 8.42 -0.54 -4.92
N PRO A 157 7.35 0.19 -5.26
CA PRO A 157 6.06 -0.40 -5.62
C PRO A 157 6.11 -1.41 -6.78
N ARG A 158 7.13 -1.32 -7.64
CA ARG A 158 7.34 -2.29 -8.73
C ARG A 158 7.86 -3.65 -8.26
N LYS A 159 8.40 -3.72 -7.03
CA LYS A 159 8.98 -4.93 -6.45
C LYS A 159 8.03 -5.67 -5.51
N ILE A 160 6.90 -5.08 -5.19
CA ILE A 160 5.96 -5.63 -4.22
C ILE A 160 4.53 -5.54 -4.74
N LYS A 161 3.76 -6.61 -4.52
CA LYS A 161 2.34 -6.68 -4.88
C LYS A 161 1.55 -7.19 -3.68
N LYS A 162 0.38 -6.61 -3.43
CA LYS A 162 -0.57 -7.13 -2.44
C LYS A 162 -1.44 -8.20 -3.12
N VAL A 163 -1.46 -9.38 -2.55
CA VAL A 163 -2.19 -10.53 -3.10
C VAL A 163 -3.18 -11.04 -2.08
N ARG A 164 -4.39 -11.32 -2.51
CA ARG A 164 -5.44 -11.96 -1.73
C ARG A 164 -5.70 -13.35 -2.30
N GLU A 165 -5.50 -14.35 -1.48
CA GLU A 165 -5.82 -15.74 -1.81
C GLU A 165 -7.23 -16.04 -1.34
N VAL A 166 -8.12 -16.28 -2.30
CA VAL A 166 -9.53 -16.60 -2.04
C VAL A 166 -9.71 -18.11 -2.12
N GLN A 167 -10.08 -18.72 -1.00
CA GLN A 167 -10.44 -20.13 -0.95
C GLN A 167 -11.94 -20.27 -1.24
N LYS A 168 -12.27 -20.89 -2.37
CA LYS A 168 -13.64 -21.22 -2.74
C LYS A 168 -13.98 -22.61 -2.26
N GLY A 169 -15.08 -22.76 -1.54
CA GLY A 169 -15.66 -24.03 -1.12
C GLY A 169 -17.01 -24.23 -1.78
N ARG A 170 -17.45 -25.50 -1.94
CA ARG A 170 -18.80 -25.82 -2.39
C ARG A 170 -19.70 -26.12 -1.21
N LYS A 171 -20.85 -25.44 -1.14
CA LYS A 171 -21.92 -25.74 -0.21
C LYS A 171 -23.18 -26.10 -1.03
N GLY A 172 -23.36 -27.38 -1.26
CA GLY A 172 -24.38 -27.87 -2.22
C GLY A 172 -23.97 -27.54 -3.66
N ASN A 173 -24.84 -26.85 -4.40
CA ASN A 173 -24.62 -26.47 -5.80
C ASN A 173 -24.03 -25.05 -5.95
N VAL A 174 -23.70 -24.36 -4.84
CA VAL A 174 -23.24 -22.96 -4.84
C VAL A 174 -21.77 -22.90 -4.40
N GLU A 175 -20.95 -22.19 -5.17
CA GLU A 175 -19.59 -21.83 -4.75
C GLU A 175 -19.63 -20.70 -3.75
N VAL A 176 -18.91 -20.85 -2.65
CA VAL A 176 -18.92 -19.91 -1.52
C VAL A 176 -17.49 -19.57 -1.16
N VAL A 177 -17.22 -18.30 -0.91
CA VAL A 177 -15.94 -17.83 -0.37
C VAL A 177 -15.87 -18.25 1.10
N GLN A 178 -14.96 -19.17 1.42
CA GLN A 178 -14.78 -19.68 2.78
C GLN A 178 -13.74 -18.89 3.57
N ASN A 179 -12.67 -18.48 2.90
CA ASN A 179 -11.58 -17.76 3.55
C ASN A 179 -10.86 -16.87 2.53
N ALA A 180 -10.48 -15.69 2.95
CA ALA A 180 -9.65 -14.78 2.16
C ALA A 180 -8.42 -14.40 3.00
N LYS A 181 -7.23 -14.76 2.55
CA LYS A 181 -5.96 -14.43 3.20
C LYS A 181 -5.20 -13.46 2.33
N SER A 182 -4.82 -12.30 2.90
CA SER A 182 -3.97 -11.32 2.24
C SER A 182 -2.50 -11.54 2.63
N TYR A 183 -1.61 -11.34 1.66
CA TYR A 183 -0.17 -11.34 1.87
C TYR A 183 0.49 -10.44 0.81
N TYR A 184 1.76 -10.11 1.02
CA TYR A 184 2.54 -9.40 0.03
C TYR A 184 3.53 -10.34 -0.65
N LEU A 185 3.67 -10.19 -1.95
CA LEU A 185 4.67 -10.89 -2.75
C LEU A 185 5.78 -9.91 -3.10
N TYR A 186 6.98 -10.14 -2.57
CA TYR A 186 8.15 -9.32 -2.82
C TYR A 186 9.10 -10.02 -3.78
N ASN A 187 9.48 -9.33 -4.86
CA ASN A 187 10.47 -9.79 -5.82
C ASN A 187 11.59 -8.75 -5.98
N PRO A 188 12.84 -9.05 -5.56
CA PRO A 188 13.96 -8.12 -5.68
C PRO A 188 14.23 -7.66 -7.11
N SER A 189 13.99 -8.53 -8.09
CA SER A 189 14.23 -8.25 -9.52
C SER A 189 13.19 -7.32 -10.15
N GLY A 190 12.06 -7.06 -9.47
CA GLY A 190 10.99 -6.19 -9.98
C GLY A 190 10.16 -6.78 -11.10
N SER A 191 10.52 -7.94 -11.65
CA SER A 191 9.74 -8.61 -12.70
C SER A 191 8.80 -9.62 -12.09
N HIS A 192 7.51 -9.33 -12.09
CA HIS A 192 6.45 -10.28 -11.70
C HIS A 192 5.96 -11.12 -12.90
N LEU A 193 6.55 -10.89 -14.08
CA LEU A 193 6.07 -11.43 -15.36
C LEU A 193 6.41 -12.89 -15.62
N ASN A 194 7.52 -13.41 -15.10
CA ASN A 194 8.04 -14.69 -15.59
C ASN A 194 8.06 -15.83 -14.58
N ASN A 195 7.84 -15.58 -13.28
CA ASN A 195 7.82 -16.67 -12.29
C ASN A 195 7.18 -16.19 -10.97
N THR A 196 5.93 -16.48 -10.78
CA THR A 196 5.22 -16.32 -9.51
C THR A 196 5.79 -17.22 -8.39
N SER A 197 6.63 -18.18 -8.74
CA SER A 197 7.28 -19.09 -7.79
C SER A 197 8.54 -18.51 -7.11
N THR A 198 9.12 -17.43 -7.62
CA THR A 198 10.37 -16.85 -7.10
C THR A 198 10.19 -15.70 -6.12
N GLY A 199 8.98 -15.20 -5.92
CA GLY A 199 8.69 -14.12 -4.98
C GLY A 199 8.68 -14.58 -3.52
N MET A 200 9.25 -13.75 -2.63
CA MET A 200 9.18 -13.96 -1.18
C MET A 200 7.81 -13.52 -0.67
N ARG A 201 7.11 -14.40 0.03
CA ARG A 201 5.84 -14.07 0.68
C ARG A 201 6.10 -13.36 2.00
N LEU A 202 5.51 -12.19 2.18
CA LEU A 202 5.52 -11.41 3.40
C LEU A 202 4.12 -11.38 4.00
N THR A 203 4.03 -11.47 5.31
CA THR A 203 2.75 -11.38 6.02
C THR A 203 2.17 -9.97 5.91
N GLU A 204 0.85 -9.84 5.96
CA GLU A 204 0.17 -8.54 5.91
C GLU A 204 0.65 -7.59 7.00
N ASP A 205 0.89 -8.10 8.21
CA ASP A 205 1.37 -7.33 9.36
C ASP A 205 2.80 -6.79 9.19
N SER A 206 3.61 -7.39 8.32
CA SER A 206 5.02 -7.00 8.13
C SER A 206 5.20 -5.81 7.19
N VAL A 207 4.16 -5.42 6.47
CA VAL A 207 4.21 -4.32 5.49
C VAL A 207 3.13 -3.29 5.81
N THR A 208 3.50 -2.03 5.73
CA THR A 208 2.54 -0.91 5.71
C THR A 208 2.33 -0.48 4.26
N TYR A 209 1.09 -0.41 3.83
CA TYR A 209 0.68 -0.01 2.50
C TYR A 209 -0.22 1.22 2.56
N CYS A 210 0.12 2.24 1.78
CA CYS A 210 -0.63 3.47 1.69
C CYS A 210 -0.94 3.78 0.20
N PRO A 211 -2.14 3.46 -0.29
CA PRO A 211 -2.57 3.81 -1.64
C PRO A 211 -3.03 5.28 -1.73
N SER A 212 -3.08 5.81 -2.94
CA SER A 212 -3.59 7.17 -3.22
C SER A 212 -5.09 7.34 -2.99
N GLY A 213 -5.83 6.25 -2.96
CA GLY A 213 -7.29 6.26 -2.95
C GLY A 213 -7.93 6.45 -4.33
N LEU A 214 -7.14 6.68 -5.37
CA LEU A 214 -7.62 6.74 -6.75
C LEU A 214 -7.53 5.35 -7.38
N ILE A 215 -8.67 4.82 -7.81
CA ILE A 215 -8.77 3.46 -8.35
C ILE A 215 -9.45 3.49 -9.70
N ASP A 216 -8.88 2.77 -10.66
CA ASP A 216 -9.56 2.47 -11.91
C ASP A 216 -10.64 1.40 -11.66
N MET A 217 -11.89 1.82 -11.74
CA MET A 217 -13.06 0.95 -11.49
C MET A 217 -13.13 -0.27 -12.42
N HIS A 218 -12.56 -0.18 -13.63
CA HIS A 218 -12.60 -1.29 -14.59
C HIS A 218 -11.52 -2.33 -14.32
N LYS A 219 -10.34 -1.88 -13.92
CA LYS A 219 -9.18 -2.75 -13.73
C LYS A 219 -8.85 -2.99 -12.27
N GLY A 220 -9.48 -2.26 -11.34
CA GLY A 220 -9.14 -2.32 -9.91
C GLY A 220 -7.69 -1.91 -9.61
N THR A 221 -7.04 -1.16 -10.51
CA THR A 221 -5.66 -0.71 -10.35
C THR A 221 -5.60 0.63 -9.63
N VAL A 222 -4.65 0.78 -8.71
CA VAL A 222 -4.42 2.07 -8.04
C VAL A 222 -3.75 3.03 -9.02
N LEU A 223 -4.28 4.24 -9.12
CA LEU A 223 -3.79 5.30 -9.98
C LEU A 223 -3.01 6.34 -9.18
N SER A 224 -2.04 6.98 -9.84
CA SER A 224 -1.37 8.18 -9.36
C SER A 224 -2.22 9.42 -9.61
N TYR A 225 -1.97 10.49 -8.85
CA TYR A 225 -2.50 11.81 -9.15
C TYR A 225 -2.05 12.33 -10.52
N LEU A 226 -0.88 11.90 -11.00
CA LEU A 226 -0.35 12.23 -12.33
C LEU A 226 -1.05 11.49 -13.47
N ASN A 227 -1.96 10.56 -13.20
CA ASN A 227 -2.63 9.81 -14.26
C ASN A 227 -3.35 10.72 -15.25
N LYS A 228 -3.94 11.82 -14.77
CA LYS A 228 -4.62 12.81 -15.61
C LYS A 228 -3.67 13.66 -16.46
N ALA A 229 -2.41 13.77 -16.04
CA ALA A 229 -1.39 14.56 -16.72
C ALA A 229 -0.74 13.82 -17.90
N ILE A 230 -0.87 12.49 -17.99
CA ILE A 230 -0.22 11.68 -19.05
C ILE A 230 -0.56 12.20 -20.45
N LYS A 231 -1.85 12.40 -20.72
CA LYS A 231 -2.30 12.82 -22.06
C LYS A 231 -1.87 14.24 -22.42
N PRO A 232 -2.13 15.28 -21.60
CA PRO A 232 -1.73 16.65 -21.92
C PRO A 232 -0.22 16.82 -22.03
N VAL A 233 0.57 16.18 -21.18
CA VAL A 233 2.05 16.25 -21.26
C VAL A 233 2.58 15.62 -22.55
N ASN A 234 2.05 14.47 -22.96
CA ASN A 234 2.44 13.86 -24.23
C ASN A 234 2.04 14.74 -25.41
N GLN A 235 0.90 15.42 -25.36
CA GLN A 235 0.50 16.37 -26.40
C GLN A 235 1.41 17.59 -26.45
N LEU A 236 1.80 18.14 -25.29
CA LEU A 236 2.75 19.24 -25.21
C LEU A 236 4.08 18.87 -25.87
N ARG A 237 4.65 17.73 -25.52
CA ARG A 237 5.90 17.23 -26.11
C ARG A 237 5.82 17.08 -27.63
N MET A 238 4.70 16.55 -28.13
CA MET A 238 4.49 16.45 -29.59
C MET A 238 4.43 17.83 -30.26
N MET A 239 3.85 18.85 -29.62
CA MET A 239 3.83 20.20 -30.12
C MET A 239 5.21 20.86 -30.08
N GLU A 240 5.97 20.66 -29.02
CA GLU A 240 7.35 21.13 -28.90
C GLU A 240 8.25 20.52 -29.96
N ASP A 241 8.17 19.22 -30.18
CA ASP A 241 8.92 18.51 -31.22
C ASP A 241 8.55 19.03 -32.62
N ALA A 242 7.27 19.36 -32.86
CA ALA A 242 6.80 19.89 -34.11
C ALA A 242 7.21 21.38 -34.38
N LEU A 243 7.53 22.12 -33.30
CA LEU A 243 8.01 23.51 -33.44
C LEU A 243 9.52 23.60 -33.70
N VAL A 244 10.26 22.54 -33.38
CA VAL A 244 11.72 22.48 -33.59
C VAL A 244 12.10 22.04 -35.01
N VAL A 245 11.19 21.48 -35.78
CA VAL A 245 11.35 21.08 -37.16
C VAL A 245 11.00 22.22 -38.10
#